data_53361f75d85e3074fd049c011a515d75
#
_entry.id   53361f75d85e3074fd049c011a515d75
#
_cell.length_a   1.000
_cell.length_b   1.000
_cell.length_c   1.000
_cell.angle_alpha   90.00
_cell.angle_beta   90.00
_cell.angle_gamma   90.00
#
_symmetry.space_group_name_H-M   'P 1'
#
loop_
_entity.id
_entity.type
_entity.pdbx_description
1 polymer ?
#
loop_
_entity_poly.entity_id
_entity_poly.type
_entity_poly.pdbx_seq_one_letter_code
_entity_poly.pdbx_strand_id
1 'polypeptide(L)'
;MKFKDFSNRYLPKVNNDLSNYFVDRDDDIFKMITYALDSTGKRLRPLLTLATFAASGNVINDNTIKAATAVEFVHAYSLVHDDLPEMDNDAKRRNQPSAWKEFGVGNAVLVGDGLLTEAFKKISNLSLPESIRLRLIYNLALAAGPDNMVRGQQYDLFSQDKVESIDDLEFIHLMKTGALMTYAATAGGILAGLSDDKLRSLNIYGANLGIAFQIKDDLRDIKQDEKENKKSFPRLIGVEASQLELEKHLEISANAIKEIPDFQNTVLLDLLDKI
;
A
#
# COMPACT_ATOMS: atom_id res chain seq x y z
N MET A 1 13.60 1.01 -18.73
CA MET A 1 13.52 -0.29 -18.00
C MET A 1 12.05 -0.56 -17.71
N LYS A 2 11.56 -1.79 -17.93
CA LYS A 2 10.19 -2.18 -17.59
C LYS A 2 10.03 -2.44 -16.08
N PHE A 3 8.81 -2.34 -15.56
CA PHE A 3 8.54 -2.58 -14.13
C PHE A 3 8.95 -4.00 -13.70
N LYS A 4 8.76 -5.01 -14.53
CA LYS A 4 9.21 -6.38 -14.25
C LYS A 4 10.71 -6.46 -13.98
N ASP A 5 11.53 -5.80 -14.81
CA ASP A 5 13.00 -5.81 -14.64
C ASP A 5 13.42 -5.02 -13.40
N PHE A 6 12.72 -3.89 -13.14
CA PHE A 6 12.89 -3.11 -11.93
C PHE A 6 12.55 -3.94 -10.68
N SER A 7 11.41 -4.62 -10.69
CA SER A 7 10.99 -5.51 -9.60
C SER A 7 12.00 -6.63 -9.39
N ASN A 8 12.42 -7.34 -10.43
CA ASN A 8 13.44 -8.41 -10.32
C ASN A 8 14.74 -7.92 -9.67
N ARG A 9 15.12 -6.66 -9.91
CA ARG A 9 16.33 -6.07 -9.34
C ARG A 9 16.20 -5.68 -7.88
N TYR A 10 15.04 -5.15 -7.46
CA TYR A 10 14.88 -4.53 -6.13
C TYR A 10 14.05 -5.35 -5.16
N LEU A 11 13.16 -6.22 -5.62
CA LEU A 11 12.35 -7.09 -4.75
C LEU A 11 13.21 -7.95 -3.80
N PRO A 12 14.31 -8.57 -4.23
CA PRO A 12 15.18 -9.32 -3.32
C PRO A 12 15.75 -8.43 -2.20
N LYS A 13 16.10 -7.17 -2.51
CA LYS A 13 16.63 -6.22 -1.52
C LYS A 13 15.55 -5.75 -0.53
N VAL A 14 14.34 -5.52 -1.02
CA VAL A 14 13.17 -5.21 -0.19
C VAL A 14 12.87 -6.36 0.77
N ASN A 15 12.80 -7.60 0.25
CA ASN A 15 12.56 -8.77 1.09
C ASN A 15 13.67 -8.98 2.12
N ASN A 16 14.93 -8.82 1.72
CA ASN A 16 16.05 -8.96 2.64
C ASN A 16 16.02 -7.92 3.79
N ASP A 17 15.64 -6.67 3.51
CA ASP A 17 15.48 -5.64 4.55
C ASP A 17 14.33 -5.97 5.51
N LEU A 18 13.22 -6.53 5.01
CA LEU A 18 12.08 -6.92 5.83
C LEU A 18 12.42 -8.16 6.70
N SER A 19 12.93 -9.23 6.10
CA SER A 19 13.20 -10.51 6.79
C SER A 19 14.31 -10.40 7.82
N ASN A 20 15.30 -9.52 7.60
CA ASN A 20 16.40 -9.34 8.54
C ASN A 20 16.21 -8.20 9.54
N TYR A 21 15.06 -7.53 9.54
CA TYR A 21 14.85 -6.34 10.38
C TYR A 21 14.93 -6.66 11.87
N PHE A 22 14.50 -7.85 12.29
CA PHE A 22 14.53 -8.33 13.67
C PHE A 22 15.51 -9.50 13.91
N VAL A 23 16.50 -9.70 13.04
CA VAL A 23 17.39 -10.85 13.08
C VAL A 23 18.10 -11.06 14.45
N ASP A 24 18.40 -9.97 15.15
CA ASP A 24 19.07 -9.97 16.45
C ASP A 24 18.08 -10.00 17.65
N ARG A 25 16.79 -10.25 17.41
CA ARG A 25 15.74 -10.23 18.43
C ARG A 25 15.09 -11.62 18.53
N ASP A 26 15.17 -12.26 19.68
CA ASP A 26 14.76 -13.66 19.86
C ASP A 26 13.45 -13.83 20.65
N ASP A 27 12.86 -12.78 21.20
CA ASP A 27 11.57 -12.84 21.89
C ASP A 27 10.43 -13.23 20.94
N ASP A 28 9.42 -13.89 21.47
CA ASP A 28 8.31 -14.44 20.70
C ASP A 28 7.55 -13.39 19.90
N ILE A 29 7.41 -12.17 20.42
CA ILE A 29 6.73 -11.08 19.69
C ILE A 29 7.44 -10.74 18.38
N PHE A 30 8.79 -10.76 18.35
CA PHE A 30 9.54 -10.47 17.13
C PHE A 30 9.45 -11.61 16.12
N LYS A 31 9.37 -12.86 16.58
CA LYS A 31 9.13 -14.03 15.73
C LYS A 31 7.75 -13.95 15.07
N MET A 32 6.72 -13.59 15.84
CA MET A 32 5.36 -13.39 15.33
C MET A 32 5.26 -12.22 14.34
N ILE A 33 5.94 -11.10 14.63
CA ILE A 33 6.01 -9.94 13.70
C ILE A 33 6.73 -10.34 12.40
N THR A 34 7.84 -11.05 12.50
CA THR A 34 8.58 -11.54 11.33
C THR A 34 7.72 -12.48 10.49
N TYR A 35 6.96 -13.38 11.12
CA TYR A 35 6.00 -14.24 10.41
C TYR A 35 5.00 -13.42 9.56
N ALA A 36 4.46 -12.35 10.11
CA ALA A 36 3.53 -11.47 9.39
C ALA A 36 4.21 -10.71 8.22
N LEU A 37 5.46 -10.27 8.42
CA LEU A 37 6.26 -9.59 7.39
C LEU A 37 6.74 -10.52 6.28
N ASP A 38 7.12 -11.76 6.60
CA ASP A 38 7.68 -12.75 5.67
C ASP A 38 6.62 -13.36 4.75
N SER A 39 5.33 -13.10 5.00
CA SER A 39 4.28 -13.53 4.09
C SER A 39 4.60 -13.12 2.65
N THR A 40 4.60 -14.09 1.73
CA THR A 40 4.94 -13.85 0.31
C THR A 40 4.01 -12.82 -0.33
N GLY A 41 4.56 -11.71 -0.80
CA GLY A 41 3.79 -10.62 -1.42
C GLY A 41 4.54 -9.95 -2.57
N LYS A 42 3.79 -9.25 -3.42
CA LYS A 42 4.34 -8.49 -4.57
C LYS A 42 5.17 -7.29 -4.13
N ARG A 43 5.12 -6.88 -2.86
CA ARG A 43 5.79 -5.69 -2.30
C ARG A 43 5.61 -4.44 -3.17
N LEU A 44 4.40 -4.26 -3.68
CA LEU A 44 4.11 -3.20 -4.65
C LEU A 44 4.39 -1.80 -4.08
N ARG A 45 4.01 -1.54 -2.83
CA ARG A 45 4.19 -0.23 -2.18
C ARG A 45 5.67 0.15 -2.01
N PRO A 46 6.54 -0.69 -1.45
CA PRO A 46 7.99 -0.43 -1.44
C PRO A 46 8.57 -0.22 -2.85
N LEU A 47 8.20 -1.07 -3.80
CA LEU A 47 8.68 -0.95 -5.18
C LEU A 47 8.22 0.34 -5.84
N LEU A 48 7.00 0.80 -5.57
CA LEU A 48 6.48 2.09 -6.03
C LEU A 48 7.31 3.26 -5.48
N THR A 49 7.61 3.26 -4.18
CA THR A 49 8.48 4.27 -3.56
C THR A 49 9.85 4.31 -4.23
N LEU A 50 10.47 3.14 -4.45
CA LEU A 50 11.76 3.04 -5.11
C LEU A 50 11.70 3.49 -6.58
N ALA A 51 10.63 3.14 -7.30
CA ALA A 51 10.45 3.53 -8.69
C ALA A 51 10.30 5.05 -8.84
N THR A 52 9.53 5.69 -7.97
CA THR A 52 9.38 7.15 -7.95
C THR A 52 10.71 7.85 -7.61
N PHE A 53 11.45 7.35 -6.61
CA PHE A 53 12.76 7.88 -6.29
C PHE A 53 13.74 7.77 -7.47
N ALA A 54 13.78 6.62 -8.14
CA ALA A 54 14.63 6.41 -9.30
C ALA A 54 14.19 7.25 -10.52
N ALA A 55 12.88 7.44 -10.71
CA ALA A 55 12.33 8.27 -11.78
C ALA A 55 12.78 9.74 -11.67
N SER A 56 13.12 10.20 -10.47
CA SER A 56 13.68 11.53 -10.20
C SER A 56 15.19 11.65 -10.51
N GLY A 57 15.79 10.64 -11.17
CA GLY A 57 17.21 10.63 -11.53
C GLY A 57 18.16 10.20 -10.41
N ASN A 58 17.63 9.71 -9.27
CA ASN A 58 18.42 9.34 -8.11
C ASN A 58 18.82 7.85 -8.14
N VAL A 59 19.95 7.53 -7.49
CA VAL A 59 20.46 6.17 -7.35
C VAL A 59 19.97 5.56 -6.03
N ILE A 60 19.22 4.45 -6.14
CA ILE A 60 18.71 3.72 -4.98
C ILE A 60 19.86 3.16 -4.14
N ASN A 61 19.87 3.46 -2.85
CA ASN A 61 20.83 2.99 -1.85
C ASN A 61 20.10 2.31 -0.67
N ASP A 62 20.85 1.85 0.34
CA ASP A 62 20.28 1.13 1.49
C ASP A 62 19.30 2.00 2.31
N ASN A 63 19.59 3.31 2.50
CA ASN A 63 18.65 4.20 3.17
C ASN A 63 17.34 4.35 2.41
N THR A 64 17.41 4.41 1.07
CA THR A 64 16.20 4.46 0.22
C THR A 64 15.37 3.19 0.37
N ILE A 65 16.02 2.01 0.41
CA ILE A 65 15.35 0.71 0.61
C ILE A 65 14.68 0.67 1.99
N LYS A 66 15.41 1.05 3.06
CA LYS A 66 14.88 1.09 4.43
C LYS A 66 13.69 2.06 4.57
N ALA A 67 13.73 3.21 3.89
CA ALA A 67 12.62 4.15 3.86
C ALA A 67 11.40 3.56 3.12
N ALA A 68 11.64 2.93 1.96
CA ALA A 68 10.61 2.33 1.15
C ALA A 68 9.90 1.16 1.84
N THR A 69 10.62 0.38 2.65
CA THR A 69 10.04 -0.77 3.35
C THR A 69 9.19 -0.39 4.56
N ALA A 70 9.28 0.83 5.07
CA ALA A 70 8.48 1.27 6.23
C ALA A 70 6.96 1.19 5.96
N VAL A 71 6.50 1.47 4.75
CA VAL A 71 5.08 1.35 4.40
C VAL A 71 4.58 -0.10 4.44
N GLU A 72 5.46 -1.07 4.24
CA GLU A 72 5.08 -2.49 4.28
C GLU A 72 4.76 -2.95 5.71
N PHE A 73 5.37 -2.35 6.73
CA PHE A 73 4.98 -2.58 8.13
C PHE A 73 3.54 -2.14 8.39
N VAL A 74 3.17 -0.95 7.90
CA VAL A 74 1.80 -0.45 7.97
C VAL A 74 0.85 -1.36 7.19
N HIS A 75 1.22 -1.78 6.00
CA HIS A 75 0.41 -2.72 5.23
C HIS A 75 0.28 -4.08 5.90
N ALA A 76 1.35 -4.60 6.52
CA ALA A 76 1.30 -5.87 7.23
C ALA A 76 0.40 -5.81 8.47
N TYR A 77 0.48 -4.70 9.25
CA TYR A 77 -0.42 -4.55 10.40
C TYR A 77 -1.88 -4.52 9.98
N SER A 78 -2.22 -3.79 8.90
CA SER A 78 -3.61 -3.73 8.44
C SER A 78 -4.12 -5.11 8.06
N LEU A 79 -3.32 -5.93 7.35
CA LEU A 79 -3.70 -7.29 7.02
C LEU A 79 -3.84 -8.20 8.24
N VAL A 80 -2.96 -8.06 9.25
CA VAL A 80 -3.05 -8.85 10.49
C VAL A 80 -4.33 -8.53 11.25
N HIS A 81 -4.71 -7.25 11.32
CA HIS A 81 -5.94 -6.83 11.99
C HIS A 81 -7.19 -7.14 11.14
N ASP A 82 -7.12 -6.98 9.82
CA ASP A 82 -8.23 -7.34 8.93
C ASP A 82 -8.60 -8.83 9.04
N ASP A 83 -7.61 -9.72 9.22
CA ASP A 83 -7.84 -11.14 9.37
C ASP A 83 -8.55 -11.56 10.67
N LEU A 84 -8.61 -10.69 11.70
CA LEU A 84 -9.20 -11.02 13.00
C LEU A 84 -10.65 -11.51 12.89
N PRO A 85 -11.12 -12.37 13.84
CA PRO A 85 -12.50 -12.87 13.85
C PRO A 85 -13.57 -11.78 13.89
N GLU A 86 -13.27 -10.64 14.52
CA GLU A 86 -14.15 -9.47 14.64
C GLU A 86 -14.12 -8.54 13.41
N MET A 87 -13.27 -8.87 12.42
CA MET A 87 -13.10 -8.15 11.16
C MET A 87 -13.54 -9.04 9.99
N ASP A 88 -12.61 -9.43 9.10
CA ASP A 88 -12.92 -10.30 7.95
C ASP A 88 -13.00 -11.79 8.31
N ASN A 89 -12.52 -12.18 9.51
CA ASN A 89 -12.46 -13.57 10.00
C ASN A 89 -11.72 -14.53 9.05
N ASP A 90 -10.65 -14.06 8.45
CA ASP A 90 -9.86 -14.86 7.52
C ASP A 90 -8.89 -15.79 8.26
N ALA A 91 -9.11 -17.10 8.13
CA ALA A 91 -8.25 -18.11 8.75
C ALA A 91 -6.92 -18.32 8.01
N LYS A 92 -6.79 -17.82 6.79
CA LYS A 92 -5.60 -17.99 5.94
C LYS A 92 -5.25 -16.70 5.21
N ARG A 93 -3.95 -16.39 5.14
CA ARG A 93 -3.40 -15.29 4.36
C ARG A 93 -2.25 -15.83 3.48
N ARG A 94 -2.37 -15.64 2.14
CA ARG A 94 -1.33 -16.06 1.18
C ARG A 94 -0.89 -17.53 1.34
N ASN A 95 -1.85 -18.45 1.50
CA ASN A 95 -1.67 -19.90 1.63
C ASN A 95 -1.04 -20.38 2.96
N GLN A 96 -0.86 -19.51 3.96
CA GLN A 96 -0.47 -19.89 5.31
C GLN A 96 -1.56 -19.46 6.32
N PRO A 97 -1.59 -20.01 7.56
CA PRO A 97 -2.50 -19.53 8.59
C PRO A 97 -2.35 -18.01 8.79
N SER A 98 -3.46 -17.29 9.02
CA SER A 98 -3.40 -15.90 9.46
C SER A 98 -2.81 -15.80 10.86
N ALA A 99 -2.29 -14.64 11.26
CA ALA A 99 -1.61 -14.47 12.55
C ALA A 99 -2.50 -14.86 13.75
N TRP A 100 -3.80 -14.51 13.71
CA TRP A 100 -4.71 -14.90 14.78
C TRP A 100 -4.94 -16.41 14.85
N LYS A 101 -4.91 -17.09 13.70
CA LYS A 101 -5.10 -18.54 13.63
C LYS A 101 -3.87 -19.29 14.13
N GLU A 102 -2.68 -18.76 13.87
CA GLU A 102 -1.40 -19.36 14.28
C GLU A 102 -1.08 -19.07 15.75
N PHE A 103 -1.26 -17.83 16.19
CA PHE A 103 -0.77 -17.35 17.49
C PHE A 103 -1.88 -16.98 18.49
N GLY A 104 -3.15 -17.02 18.06
CA GLY A 104 -4.29 -16.56 18.85
C GLY A 104 -4.57 -15.07 18.69
N VAL A 105 -5.83 -14.68 18.94
CA VAL A 105 -6.38 -13.32 18.72
C VAL A 105 -5.55 -12.26 19.48
N GLY A 106 -5.27 -12.48 20.77
CA GLY A 106 -4.53 -11.50 21.57
C GLY A 106 -3.13 -11.20 21.03
N ASN A 107 -2.40 -12.25 20.60
CA ASN A 107 -1.08 -12.08 20.00
C ASN A 107 -1.18 -11.39 18.64
N ALA A 108 -2.19 -11.68 17.82
CA ALA A 108 -2.38 -11.01 16.53
C ALA A 108 -2.63 -9.51 16.71
N VAL A 109 -3.43 -9.10 17.72
CA VAL A 109 -3.60 -7.67 18.04
C VAL A 109 -2.25 -7.04 18.39
N LEU A 110 -1.46 -7.64 19.28
CA LEU A 110 -0.14 -7.12 19.67
C LEU A 110 0.86 -7.09 18.51
N VAL A 111 0.80 -8.05 17.60
CA VAL A 111 1.61 -8.08 16.38
C VAL A 111 1.27 -6.88 15.49
N GLY A 112 -0.02 -6.58 15.29
CA GLY A 112 -0.45 -5.42 14.52
C GLY A 112 0.00 -4.09 15.17
N ASP A 113 -0.19 -3.93 16.48
CA ASP A 113 0.27 -2.75 17.24
C ASP A 113 1.79 -2.55 17.13
N GLY A 114 2.54 -3.65 17.25
CA GLY A 114 3.99 -3.67 17.09
C GLY A 114 4.42 -3.25 15.69
N LEU A 115 3.80 -3.81 14.65
CA LEU A 115 4.06 -3.45 13.26
C LEU A 115 3.79 -1.97 12.97
N LEU A 116 2.64 -1.45 13.41
CA LEU A 116 2.26 -0.06 13.20
C LEU A 116 3.28 0.89 13.83
N THR A 117 3.64 0.68 15.09
CA THR A 117 4.60 1.55 15.79
C THR A 117 6.02 1.43 15.24
N GLU A 118 6.44 0.23 14.84
CA GLU A 118 7.77 -0.02 14.29
C GLU A 118 7.98 0.66 12.92
N ALA A 119 6.92 0.85 12.12
CA ALA A 119 6.99 1.62 10.87
C ALA A 119 7.53 3.04 11.10
N PHE A 120 7.02 3.74 12.11
CA PHE A 120 7.44 5.11 12.45
C PHE A 120 8.84 5.14 13.05
N LYS A 121 9.16 4.20 13.93
CA LYS A 121 10.50 4.04 14.50
C LYS A 121 11.53 3.77 13.40
N LYS A 122 11.20 2.93 12.41
CA LYS A 122 12.06 2.65 11.26
C LYS A 122 12.42 3.94 10.50
N ILE A 123 11.43 4.78 10.18
CA ILE A 123 11.68 6.07 9.51
C ILE A 123 12.49 7.01 10.37
N SER A 124 12.20 7.11 11.68
CA SER A 124 12.88 8.03 12.60
C SER A 124 14.38 7.74 12.71
N ASN A 125 14.80 6.48 12.53
CA ASN A 125 16.17 6.01 12.64
C ASN A 125 16.97 6.07 11.32
N LEU A 126 16.36 6.55 10.22
CA LEU A 126 17.08 6.66 8.94
C LEU A 126 18.17 7.73 9.00
N SER A 127 19.30 7.46 8.34
CA SER A 127 20.37 8.47 8.14
C SER A 127 19.98 9.45 7.02
N LEU A 128 18.95 10.25 7.29
CA LEU A 128 18.38 11.27 6.40
C LEU A 128 18.22 12.59 7.18
N PRO A 129 18.13 13.74 6.50
CA PRO A 129 17.79 15.02 7.12
C PRO A 129 16.51 14.92 7.96
N GLU A 130 16.49 15.58 9.13
CA GLU A 130 15.33 15.53 10.04
C GLU A 130 14.03 15.97 9.38
N SER A 131 14.10 17.01 8.54
CA SER A 131 12.93 17.49 7.78
C SER A 131 12.34 16.42 6.85
N ILE A 132 13.18 15.62 6.21
CA ILE A 132 12.74 14.50 5.35
C ILE A 132 12.12 13.40 6.20
N ARG A 133 12.75 13.00 7.31
CA ARG A 133 12.21 11.99 8.23
C ARG A 133 10.85 12.41 8.79
N LEU A 134 10.76 13.66 9.28
CA LEU A 134 9.51 14.19 9.82
C LEU A 134 8.40 14.22 8.76
N ARG A 135 8.72 14.62 7.52
CA ARG A 135 7.77 14.66 6.42
C ARG A 135 7.27 13.25 6.05
N LEU A 136 8.15 12.25 6.01
CA LEU A 136 7.79 10.85 5.78
C LEU A 136 6.91 10.30 6.91
N ILE A 137 7.25 10.56 8.18
CA ILE A 137 6.48 10.15 9.35
C ILE A 137 5.08 10.76 9.32
N TYR A 138 4.98 12.08 9.10
CA TYR A 138 3.71 12.79 9.04
C TYR A 138 2.78 12.24 7.94
N ASN A 139 3.32 12.08 6.71
CA ASN A 139 2.52 11.57 5.60
C ASN A 139 2.12 10.10 5.77
N LEU A 140 2.98 9.26 6.40
CA LEU A 140 2.61 7.88 6.71
C LEU A 140 1.51 7.83 7.78
N ALA A 141 1.61 8.66 8.82
CA ALA A 141 0.58 8.75 9.86
C ALA A 141 -0.76 9.23 9.30
N LEU A 142 -0.74 10.23 8.41
CA LEU A 142 -1.92 10.70 7.71
C LEU A 142 -2.55 9.59 6.85
N ALA A 143 -1.75 8.86 6.08
CA ALA A 143 -2.23 7.79 5.21
C ALA A 143 -2.77 6.58 5.99
N ALA A 144 -2.12 6.20 7.09
CA ALA A 144 -2.49 5.05 7.91
C ALA A 144 -3.60 5.34 8.93
N GLY A 145 -3.80 6.60 9.27
CA GLY A 145 -4.60 7.05 10.40
C GLY A 145 -6.10 7.19 10.10
N PRO A 146 -6.82 7.81 11.09
CA PRO A 146 -8.28 7.96 11.04
C PRO A 146 -8.79 8.88 9.93
N ASP A 147 -7.92 9.73 9.38
CA ASP A 147 -8.30 10.56 8.24
C ASP A 147 -8.38 9.79 6.92
N ASN A 148 -7.74 8.60 6.85
CA ASN A 148 -7.66 7.78 5.64
C ASN A 148 -7.91 6.29 5.92
N MET A 149 -6.86 5.46 5.97
CA MET A 149 -6.97 3.99 5.91
C MET A 149 -7.89 3.40 7.00
N VAL A 150 -7.74 3.84 8.25
CA VAL A 150 -8.60 3.36 9.36
C VAL A 150 -10.06 3.71 9.10
N ARG A 151 -10.34 4.92 8.63
CA ARG A 151 -11.69 5.35 8.26
C ARG A 151 -12.21 4.57 7.07
N GLY A 152 -11.37 4.36 6.03
CA GLY A 152 -11.74 3.53 4.87
C GLY A 152 -12.12 2.12 5.27
N GLN A 153 -11.36 1.50 6.17
CA GLN A 153 -11.67 0.17 6.71
C GLN A 153 -12.98 0.16 7.51
N GLN A 154 -13.22 1.20 8.32
CA GLN A 154 -14.47 1.31 9.05
C GLN A 154 -15.69 1.40 8.12
N TYR A 155 -15.59 2.16 7.03
CA TYR A 155 -16.66 2.23 6.03
C TYR A 155 -16.83 0.90 5.27
N ASP A 156 -15.74 0.26 4.89
CA ASP A 156 -15.77 -1.01 4.16
C ASP A 156 -16.46 -2.13 4.96
N LEU A 157 -16.22 -2.21 6.27
CA LEU A 157 -16.79 -3.26 7.13
C LEU A 157 -18.19 -2.94 7.66
N PHE A 158 -18.42 -1.70 8.07
CA PHE A 158 -19.59 -1.37 8.90
C PHE A 158 -20.56 -0.38 8.24
N SER A 159 -20.35 0.00 7.00
CA SER A 159 -21.20 0.97 6.31
C SER A 159 -21.55 0.55 4.87
N GLN A 160 -21.47 -0.72 4.55
CA GLN A 160 -21.80 -1.27 3.22
C GLN A 160 -23.27 -1.01 2.83
N ASP A 161 -24.19 -0.94 3.81
CA ASP A 161 -25.59 -0.58 3.61
C ASP A 161 -25.81 0.87 3.14
N LYS A 162 -24.81 1.75 3.38
CA LYS A 162 -24.83 3.17 2.99
C LYS A 162 -24.20 3.45 1.64
N VAL A 163 -23.61 2.44 1.00
CA VAL A 163 -23.02 2.58 -0.33
C VAL A 163 -24.13 2.54 -1.37
N GLU A 164 -24.42 3.67 -1.99
CA GLU A 164 -25.50 3.84 -2.97
C GLU A 164 -24.98 4.20 -4.37
N SER A 165 -23.74 4.70 -4.45
CA SER A 165 -23.12 5.22 -5.67
C SER A 165 -21.69 4.74 -5.87
N ILE A 166 -21.16 4.94 -7.08
CA ILE A 166 -19.73 4.73 -7.35
C ILE A 166 -18.85 5.73 -6.60
N ASP A 167 -19.32 6.95 -6.38
CA ASP A 167 -18.59 7.95 -5.61
C ASP A 167 -18.36 7.49 -4.15
N ASP A 168 -19.33 6.79 -3.55
CA ASP A 168 -19.17 6.18 -2.23
C ASP A 168 -18.10 5.08 -2.23
N LEU A 169 -18.09 4.21 -3.27
CA LEU A 169 -17.07 3.18 -3.42
C LEU A 169 -15.70 3.78 -3.70
N GLU A 170 -15.60 4.77 -4.59
CA GLU A 170 -14.33 5.47 -4.84
C GLU A 170 -13.78 6.09 -3.57
N PHE A 171 -14.64 6.71 -2.75
CA PHE A 171 -14.25 7.28 -1.46
C PHE A 171 -13.68 6.20 -0.53
N ILE A 172 -14.35 5.05 -0.38
CA ILE A 172 -13.87 3.93 0.44
C ILE A 172 -12.55 3.40 -0.09
N HIS A 173 -12.46 3.14 -1.40
CA HIS A 173 -11.26 2.62 -2.04
C HIS A 173 -10.07 3.58 -1.95
N LEU A 174 -10.33 4.88 -2.13
CA LEU A 174 -9.32 5.91 -1.95
C LEU A 174 -8.75 5.90 -0.53
N MET A 175 -9.61 5.83 0.47
CA MET A 175 -9.19 5.83 1.88
C MET A 175 -8.52 4.53 2.29
N LYS A 176 -9.16 3.38 2.05
CA LYS A 176 -8.67 2.07 2.49
C LYS A 176 -7.37 1.68 1.79
N THR A 177 -7.30 1.84 0.48
CA THR A 177 -6.20 1.35 -0.36
C THR A 177 -5.39 2.48 -1.00
N GLY A 178 -6.08 3.48 -1.55
CA GLY A 178 -5.47 4.61 -2.26
C GLY A 178 -4.53 5.43 -1.38
N ALA A 179 -4.86 5.61 -0.10
CA ALA A 179 -4.04 6.41 0.82
C ALA A 179 -2.61 5.86 0.97
N LEU A 180 -2.43 4.55 1.18
CA LEU A 180 -1.10 3.95 1.25
C LEU A 180 -0.40 3.87 -0.11
N MET A 181 -1.13 3.77 -1.21
CA MET A 181 -0.54 3.86 -2.56
C MET A 181 -0.05 5.28 -2.85
N THR A 182 -0.84 6.28 -2.46
CA THR A 182 -0.47 7.71 -2.53
C THR A 182 0.77 7.99 -1.69
N TYR A 183 0.80 7.51 -0.44
CA TYR A 183 2.00 7.61 0.39
C TYR A 183 3.21 6.99 -0.30
N ALA A 184 3.08 5.76 -0.82
CA ALA A 184 4.19 5.08 -1.48
C ALA A 184 4.74 5.85 -2.68
N ALA A 185 3.88 6.43 -3.51
CA ALA A 185 4.30 7.27 -4.63
C ALA A 185 4.97 8.57 -4.15
N THR A 186 4.36 9.29 -3.20
CA THR A 186 4.86 10.58 -2.72
C THR A 186 6.11 10.43 -1.86
N ALA A 187 6.26 9.33 -1.09
CA ALA A 187 7.45 9.07 -0.27
C ALA A 187 8.74 9.01 -1.11
N GLY A 188 8.69 8.39 -2.30
CA GLY A 188 9.81 8.40 -3.24
C GLY A 188 10.18 9.82 -3.70
N GLY A 189 9.17 10.66 -3.96
CA GLY A 189 9.37 12.08 -4.30
C GLY A 189 9.92 12.91 -3.14
N ILE A 190 9.46 12.68 -1.91
CA ILE A 190 9.96 13.33 -0.69
C ILE A 190 11.45 12.97 -0.48
N LEU A 191 11.80 11.70 -0.61
CA LEU A 191 13.19 11.21 -0.54
C LEU A 191 14.09 11.85 -1.59
N ALA A 192 13.54 12.12 -2.78
CA ALA A 192 14.24 12.76 -3.89
C ALA A 192 14.30 14.30 -3.76
N GLY A 193 13.65 14.89 -2.77
CA GLY A 193 13.59 16.34 -2.58
C GLY A 193 12.77 17.08 -3.66
N LEU A 194 11.75 16.43 -4.22
CA LEU A 194 10.88 17.04 -5.22
C LEU A 194 10.07 18.20 -4.64
N SER A 195 9.76 19.18 -5.50
CA SER A 195 8.89 20.32 -5.15
C SER A 195 7.45 19.86 -4.87
N ASP A 196 6.70 20.68 -4.14
CA ASP A 196 5.32 20.38 -3.78
C ASP A 196 4.40 20.23 -5.02
N ASP A 197 4.68 20.91 -6.13
CA ASP A 197 3.96 20.73 -7.39
C ASP A 197 4.15 19.32 -7.95
N LYS A 198 5.41 18.84 -8.00
CA LYS A 198 5.71 17.47 -8.44
C LYS A 198 5.11 16.44 -7.48
N LEU A 199 5.09 16.73 -6.18
CA LEU A 199 4.45 15.86 -5.19
C LEU A 199 2.92 15.83 -5.35
N ARG A 200 2.27 16.93 -5.77
CA ARG A 200 0.85 16.91 -6.12
C ARG A 200 0.54 15.97 -7.29
N SER A 201 1.37 15.97 -8.34
CA SER A 201 1.23 15.03 -9.45
C SER A 201 1.39 13.56 -9.01
N LEU A 202 2.36 13.29 -8.13
CA LEU A 202 2.55 11.94 -7.54
C LEU A 202 1.39 11.54 -6.62
N ASN A 203 0.75 12.50 -5.95
CA ASN A 203 -0.45 12.26 -5.16
C ASN A 203 -1.61 11.82 -6.05
N ILE A 204 -1.87 12.54 -7.16
CA ILE A 204 -2.89 12.18 -8.15
C ILE A 204 -2.60 10.79 -8.73
N TYR A 205 -1.34 10.51 -9.09
CA TYR A 205 -0.91 9.20 -9.59
C TYR A 205 -1.23 8.09 -8.60
N GLY A 206 -0.78 8.22 -7.35
CA GLY A 206 -0.94 7.19 -6.32
C GLY A 206 -2.40 6.94 -5.93
N ALA A 207 -3.19 8.01 -5.82
CA ALA A 207 -4.62 7.92 -5.51
C ALA A 207 -5.38 7.13 -6.58
N ASN A 208 -5.23 7.53 -7.85
CA ASN A 208 -5.91 6.86 -8.95
C ASN A 208 -5.39 5.45 -9.22
N LEU A 209 -4.08 5.19 -9.04
CA LEU A 209 -3.52 3.83 -9.07
C LEU A 209 -4.17 2.94 -7.99
N GLY A 210 -4.40 3.47 -6.78
CA GLY A 210 -5.06 2.75 -5.71
C GLY A 210 -6.51 2.40 -6.00
N ILE A 211 -7.28 3.34 -6.56
CA ILE A 211 -8.67 3.11 -7.00
C ILE A 211 -8.70 2.08 -8.14
N ALA A 212 -7.87 2.26 -9.17
CA ALA A 212 -7.76 1.32 -10.29
C ALA A 212 -7.43 -0.11 -9.82
N PHE A 213 -6.55 -0.24 -8.82
CA PHE A 213 -6.21 -1.53 -8.23
C PHE A 213 -7.44 -2.20 -7.60
N GLN A 214 -8.26 -1.46 -6.86
CA GLN A 214 -9.48 -1.98 -6.23
C GLN A 214 -10.55 -2.32 -7.27
N ILE A 215 -10.77 -1.47 -8.29
CA ILE A 215 -11.72 -1.79 -9.37
C ILE A 215 -11.32 -3.10 -10.07
N LYS A 216 -10.02 -3.31 -10.29
CA LYS A 216 -9.52 -4.56 -10.86
C LYS A 216 -9.75 -5.76 -9.96
N ASP A 217 -9.55 -5.60 -8.64
CA ASP A 217 -9.85 -6.66 -7.67
C ASP A 217 -11.36 -6.98 -7.64
N ASP A 218 -12.24 -5.96 -7.63
CA ASP A 218 -13.70 -6.12 -7.73
C ASP A 218 -14.11 -6.87 -9.02
N LEU A 219 -13.48 -6.54 -10.15
CA LEU A 219 -13.73 -7.23 -11.43
C LEU A 219 -13.29 -8.70 -11.42
N ARG A 220 -12.27 -9.04 -10.65
CA ARG A 220 -11.78 -10.42 -10.50
C ARG A 220 -12.64 -11.23 -9.54
N ASP A 221 -13.14 -10.62 -8.49
CA ASP A 221 -13.73 -11.28 -7.34
C ASP A 221 -15.28 -11.23 -7.34
N ILE A 222 -15.95 -10.92 -8.48
CA ILE A 222 -17.41 -10.75 -8.65
C ILE A 222 -18.22 -11.84 -7.95
N LYS A 223 -17.85 -13.12 -8.14
CA LYS A 223 -18.59 -14.24 -7.55
C LYS A 223 -18.49 -14.32 -6.04
N GLN A 224 -17.36 -13.87 -5.48
CA GLN A 224 -17.14 -13.80 -4.05
C GLN A 224 -17.94 -12.64 -3.46
N ASP A 225 -17.89 -11.46 -4.07
CA ASP A 225 -18.64 -10.27 -3.67
C ASP A 225 -20.16 -10.52 -3.69
N GLU A 226 -20.66 -11.26 -4.70
CA GLU A 226 -22.07 -11.68 -4.75
C GLU A 226 -22.45 -12.57 -3.56
N LYS A 227 -21.60 -13.55 -3.22
CA LYS A 227 -21.83 -14.48 -2.11
C LYS A 227 -21.80 -13.78 -0.75
N GLU A 228 -20.91 -12.81 -0.57
CA GLU A 228 -20.72 -12.04 0.66
C GLU A 228 -21.68 -10.85 0.75
N ASN A 229 -22.48 -10.61 -0.29
CA ASN A 229 -23.34 -9.44 -0.46
C ASN A 229 -22.59 -8.10 -0.36
N LYS A 230 -21.31 -8.08 -0.72
CA LYS A 230 -20.46 -6.90 -0.72
C LYS A 230 -20.82 -5.99 -1.89
N LYS A 231 -20.83 -4.67 -1.69
CA LYS A 231 -20.94 -3.69 -2.76
C LYS A 231 -19.61 -3.60 -3.49
N SER A 232 -19.65 -3.64 -4.82
CA SER A 232 -18.47 -3.53 -5.68
C SER A 232 -18.85 -2.83 -6.99
N PHE A 233 -17.88 -2.35 -7.72
CA PHE A 233 -18.12 -1.65 -9.00
C PHE A 233 -18.98 -2.49 -9.96
N PRO A 234 -18.65 -3.76 -10.24
CA PRO A 234 -19.47 -4.58 -11.15
C PRO A 234 -20.93 -4.77 -10.68
N ARG A 235 -21.16 -4.77 -9.37
CA ARG A 235 -22.52 -4.91 -8.82
C ARG A 235 -23.33 -3.62 -8.88
N LEU A 236 -22.69 -2.45 -8.85
CA LEU A 236 -23.38 -1.17 -8.94
C LEU A 236 -23.64 -0.74 -10.38
N ILE A 237 -22.66 -0.87 -11.25
CA ILE A 237 -22.72 -0.30 -12.61
C ILE A 237 -22.52 -1.32 -13.72
N GLY A 238 -22.31 -2.59 -13.40
CA GLY A 238 -22.03 -3.65 -14.38
C GLY A 238 -20.56 -3.73 -14.79
N VAL A 239 -20.19 -4.86 -15.40
CA VAL A 239 -18.79 -5.19 -15.72
C VAL A 239 -18.19 -4.23 -16.75
N GLU A 240 -18.93 -3.91 -17.82
CA GLU A 240 -18.44 -3.05 -18.91
C GLU A 240 -18.18 -1.62 -18.41
N ALA A 241 -19.10 -1.04 -17.63
CA ALA A 241 -18.91 0.29 -17.06
C ALA A 241 -17.78 0.33 -16.03
N SER A 242 -17.60 -0.73 -15.22
CA SER A 242 -16.47 -0.86 -14.30
C SER A 242 -15.14 -0.92 -15.02
N GLN A 243 -15.08 -1.51 -16.20
CA GLN A 243 -13.89 -1.56 -17.04
C GLN A 243 -13.51 -0.18 -17.58
N LEU A 244 -14.52 0.62 -17.96
CA LEU A 244 -14.31 2.02 -18.38
C LEU A 244 -13.82 2.89 -17.22
N GLU A 245 -14.35 2.71 -16.00
CA GLU A 245 -13.85 3.43 -14.83
C GLU A 245 -12.39 3.02 -14.48
N LEU A 246 -12.06 1.73 -14.59
CA LEU A 246 -10.67 1.27 -14.45
C LEU A 246 -9.73 1.98 -15.43
N GLU A 247 -10.08 2.01 -16.72
CA GLU A 247 -9.29 2.67 -17.77
C GLU A 247 -9.14 4.17 -17.50
N LYS A 248 -10.21 4.86 -17.08
CA LYS A 248 -10.22 6.27 -16.70
C LYS A 248 -9.21 6.57 -15.58
N HIS A 249 -9.20 5.80 -14.49
CA HIS A 249 -8.27 5.99 -13.38
C HIS A 249 -6.82 5.70 -13.78
N LEU A 250 -6.59 4.70 -14.62
CA LEU A 250 -5.25 4.43 -15.19
C LEU A 250 -4.78 5.59 -16.09
N GLU A 251 -5.65 6.16 -16.89
CA GLU A 251 -5.33 7.32 -17.73
C GLU A 251 -5.01 8.57 -16.90
N ILE A 252 -5.81 8.89 -15.88
CA ILE A 252 -5.55 9.98 -14.94
C ILE A 252 -4.18 9.80 -14.28
N SER A 253 -3.87 8.60 -13.80
CA SER A 253 -2.56 8.27 -13.23
C SER A 253 -1.44 8.52 -14.23
N ALA A 254 -1.56 8.01 -15.46
CA ALA A 254 -0.55 8.16 -16.49
C ALA A 254 -0.29 9.64 -16.82
N ASN A 255 -1.35 10.42 -16.98
CA ASN A 255 -1.24 11.83 -17.33
C ASN A 255 -0.58 12.64 -16.21
N ALA A 256 -0.91 12.36 -14.94
CA ALA A 256 -0.32 13.07 -13.82
C ALA A 256 1.21 13.00 -13.78
N ILE A 257 1.82 11.86 -14.14
CA ILE A 257 3.29 11.70 -14.10
C ILE A 257 3.97 12.07 -15.42
N LYS A 258 3.26 12.08 -16.55
CA LYS A 258 3.81 12.55 -17.84
C LYS A 258 4.12 14.05 -17.81
N GLU A 259 3.37 14.81 -17.02
CA GLU A 259 3.51 16.27 -16.91
C GLU A 259 4.66 16.69 -15.96
N ILE A 260 5.30 15.76 -15.25
CA ILE A 260 6.40 16.08 -14.35
C ILE A 260 7.68 16.31 -15.16
N PRO A 261 8.24 17.55 -15.16
CA PRO A 261 9.47 17.85 -15.91
C PRO A 261 10.67 17.02 -15.38
N ASP A 262 11.52 16.54 -16.30
CA ASP A 262 12.76 15.80 -16.00
C ASP A 262 12.53 14.50 -15.18
N PHE A 263 11.37 13.88 -15.35
CA PHE A 263 10.97 12.68 -14.62
C PHE A 263 10.97 11.44 -15.52
N GLN A 264 11.79 10.43 -15.16
CA GLN A 264 11.93 9.19 -15.93
C GLN A 264 10.79 8.21 -15.63
N ASN A 265 9.59 8.50 -16.09
CA ASN A 265 8.34 7.83 -15.73
C ASN A 265 8.12 6.42 -16.31
N THR A 266 9.02 5.91 -17.15
CA THR A 266 8.84 4.64 -17.90
C THR A 266 8.46 3.46 -16.99
N VAL A 267 9.10 3.31 -15.82
CA VAL A 267 8.82 2.21 -14.88
C VAL A 267 7.42 2.34 -14.28
N LEU A 268 7.02 3.56 -13.94
CA LEU A 268 5.72 3.86 -13.35
C LEU A 268 4.58 3.71 -14.36
N LEU A 269 4.80 4.07 -15.62
CA LEU A 269 3.84 3.83 -16.71
C LEU A 269 3.69 2.34 -17.00
N ASP A 270 4.80 1.58 -17.10
CA ASP A 270 4.74 0.12 -17.31
C ASP A 270 4.09 -0.62 -16.11
N LEU A 271 4.08 -0.01 -14.91
CA LEU A 271 3.32 -0.53 -13.78
C LEU A 271 1.81 -0.44 -14.02
N LEU A 272 1.31 0.67 -14.58
CA LEU A 272 -0.12 0.82 -14.92
C LEU A 272 -0.59 -0.25 -15.90
N ASP A 273 0.26 -0.62 -16.87
CA ASP A 273 -0.03 -1.69 -17.84
C ASP A 273 -0.15 -3.09 -17.19
N LYS A 274 0.18 -3.24 -15.91
CA LYS A 274 0.07 -4.51 -15.14
C LYS A 274 -1.16 -4.55 -14.25
N ILE A 275 -1.80 -3.41 -14.07
CA ILE A 275 -3.09 -3.29 -13.44
C ILE A 275 -4.18 -3.56 -14.48
#